data_20b3c133916d60817f9e18a2c61c6f37
#
_entry.id   20b3c133916d60817f9e18a2c61c6f37
#
_cell.length_a   1.000
_cell.length_b   1.000
_cell.length_c   1.000
_cell.angle_alpha   90.00
_cell.angle_beta   90.00
_cell.angle_gamma   90.00
#
_symmetry.space_group_name_H-M   'P 1'
#
loop_
_entity.id
_entity.type
_entity.pdbx_description
1 polymer ?
#
loop_
_entity_poly.entity_id
_entity_poly.type
_entity_poly.pdbx_seq_one_letter_code
_entity_poly.pdbx_strand_id
1 'polypeptide(L)'
;MTTSFPAHFARQYDSHLKHLKLKGLQPKTIDAYARAIRRLGGYFDYRIEALTEAQLTEYFSDLIGTHSWSAVKLDLYGLKFFTTHVLKKPWAMPDLIKPPKTQRLPDIVTVDEAQRLFLATRVLSYRVFYFTLYSLGLRLGEGLALTVADIDAERMRVQVRDAKGNRDRLVPLPQATLAVLRRFWLTHRHPELLFPNRSAGLKGAQRASSPLDRGGVQLTLRKVATA
;
A
#
# COMPACT_ATOMS: atom_id res chain seq x y z
N MET A 1 0.43 -11.68 21.12
CA MET A 1 1.48 -12.67 21.46
C MET A 1 2.80 -12.12 20.94
N THR A 2 3.66 -11.65 21.81
CA THR A 2 5.03 -11.22 21.49
C THR A 2 5.84 -12.48 21.21
N THR A 3 6.09 -12.78 19.94
CA THR A 3 6.95 -13.89 19.53
C THR A 3 8.36 -13.59 20.04
N SER A 4 8.78 -14.25 21.11
CA SER A 4 10.15 -14.14 21.63
C SER A 4 11.08 -14.86 20.65
N PHE A 5 11.86 -14.10 19.90
CA PHE A 5 12.89 -14.65 19.04
C PHE A 5 14.08 -15.17 19.85
N PRO A 6 14.81 -16.21 19.36
CA PRO A 6 16.08 -16.56 19.93
C PRO A 6 17.03 -15.36 19.98
N ALA A 7 17.84 -15.23 21.04
CA ALA A 7 18.65 -14.03 21.28
C ALA A 7 19.63 -13.65 20.15
N HIS A 8 20.17 -14.65 19.45
CA HIS A 8 21.04 -14.43 18.29
C HIS A 8 20.28 -13.81 17.12
N PHE A 9 19.09 -14.37 16.78
CA PHE A 9 18.25 -13.86 15.70
C PHE A 9 17.69 -12.48 16.04
N ALA A 10 17.26 -12.26 17.29
CA ALA A 10 16.75 -10.97 17.73
C ALA A 10 17.75 -9.83 17.48
N ARG A 11 19.03 -10.04 17.84
CA ARG A 11 20.09 -9.06 17.59
C ARG A 11 20.30 -8.75 16.11
N GLN A 12 20.30 -9.78 15.27
CA GLN A 12 20.44 -9.63 13.82
C GLN A 12 19.23 -8.95 13.20
N TYR A 13 18.04 -9.30 13.66
CA TYR A 13 16.78 -8.70 13.22
C TYR A 13 16.72 -7.21 13.59
N ASP A 14 17.12 -6.83 14.80
CA ASP A 14 17.20 -5.43 15.22
C ASP A 14 18.23 -4.65 14.38
N SER A 15 19.38 -5.27 14.10
CA SER A 15 20.38 -4.72 13.19
C SER A 15 19.80 -4.50 11.79
N HIS A 16 19.04 -5.48 11.27
CA HIS A 16 18.35 -5.37 9.99
C HIS A 16 17.40 -4.16 9.95
N LEU A 17 16.55 -4.00 10.96
CA LEU A 17 15.64 -2.87 11.05
C LEU A 17 16.38 -1.51 11.08
N LYS A 18 17.49 -1.43 11.82
CA LYS A 18 18.33 -0.23 11.87
C LYS A 18 18.92 0.11 10.49
N HIS A 19 19.47 -0.89 9.78
CA HIS A 19 20.03 -0.68 8.43
C HIS A 19 18.98 -0.27 7.41
N LEU A 20 17.76 -0.85 7.47
CA LEU A 20 16.66 -0.45 6.60
C LEU A 20 16.26 1.02 6.82
N LYS A 21 16.22 1.47 8.08
CA LYS A 21 15.96 2.88 8.42
C LYS A 21 17.06 3.80 7.92
N LEU A 22 18.32 3.45 8.17
CA LEU A 22 19.49 4.21 7.71
C LEU A 22 19.56 4.31 6.18
N LYS A 23 19.05 3.30 5.46
CA LYS A 23 18.94 3.35 3.99
C LYS A 23 17.87 4.31 3.48
N GLY A 24 17.07 4.92 4.38
CA GLY A 24 16.01 5.85 4.01
C GLY A 24 14.82 5.19 3.33
N LEU A 25 14.57 3.91 3.60
CA LEU A 25 13.44 3.19 2.99
C LEU A 25 12.12 3.63 3.61
N GLN A 26 11.08 3.64 2.79
CA GLN A 26 9.72 3.94 3.24
C GLN A 26 9.22 2.91 4.27
N PRO A 27 8.41 3.32 5.28
CA PRO A 27 7.93 2.42 6.35
C PRO A 27 7.31 1.12 5.84
N LYS A 28 6.53 1.19 4.75
CA LYS A 28 5.91 -0.01 4.13
C LYS A 28 6.95 -0.98 3.55
N THR A 29 8.05 -0.46 3.02
CA THR A 29 9.15 -1.29 2.49
C THR A 29 9.93 -1.91 3.64
N ILE A 30 10.19 -1.14 4.71
CA ILE A 30 10.83 -1.64 5.94
C ILE A 30 10.01 -2.80 6.51
N ASP A 31 8.68 -2.62 6.65
CA ASP A 31 7.80 -3.68 7.16
C ASP A 31 7.77 -4.92 6.25
N ALA A 32 7.78 -4.73 4.92
CA ALA A 32 7.81 -5.84 3.98
C ALA A 32 9.12 -6.66 4.09
N TYR A 33 10.28 -6.01 4.14
CA TYR A 33 11.58 -6.67 4.29
C TYR A 33 11.74 -7.29 5.69
N ALA A 34 11.21 -6.65 6.72
CA ALA A 34 11.17 -7.20 8.08
C ALA A 34 10.34 -8.48 8.14
N ARG A 35 9.17 -8.51 7.50
CA ARG A 35 8.33 -9.73 7.40
C ARG A 35 9.03 -10.85 6.64
N ALA A 36 9.75 -10.51 5.57
CA ALA A 36 10.52 -11.47 4.80
C ALA A 36 11.54 -12.21 5.68
N ILE A 37 12.32 -11.47 6.48
CA ILE A 37 13.31 -12.06 7.38
C ILE A 37 12.66 -12.87 8.51
N ARG A 38 11.51 -12.43 9.06
CA ARG A 38 10.76 -13.24 10.04
C ARG A 38 10.25 -14.55 9.44
N ARG A 39 9.73 -14.52 8.20
CA ARG A 39 9.25 -15.71 7.49
C ARG A 39 10.39 -16.70 7.25
N LEU A 40 11.50 -16.21 6.74
CA LEU A 40 12.70 -17.01 6.55
C LEU A 40 13.20 -17.60 7.89
N GLY A 41 13.25 -16.79 8.94
CA GLY A 41 13.61 -17.24 10.28
C GLY A 41 12.70 -18.36 10.77
N GLY A 42 11.38 -18.20 10.63
CA GLY A 42 10.41 -19.23 11.00
C GLY A 42 10.55 -20.54 10.21
N TYR A 43 10.97 -20.46 8.93
CA TYR A 43 11.19 -21.65 8.10
C TYR A 43 12.45 -22.43 8.49
N PHE A 44 13.52 -21.76 8.93
CA PHE A 44 14.80 -22.35 9.29
C PHE A 44 15.10 -22.33 10.81
N ASP A 45 14.10 -22.38 11.65
CA ASP A 45 14.26 -22.35 13.12
C ASP A 45 15.19 -21.23 13.60
N TYR A 46 15.10 -20.09 12.94
CA TYR A 46 15.90 -18.87 13.20
C TYR A 46 17.42 -19.02 12.99
N ARG A 47 17.86 -20.06 12.26
CA ARG A 47 19.27 -20.32 11.93
C ARG A 47 19.53 -19.91 10.48
N ILE A 48 19.62 -18.61 10.22
CA ILE A 48 19.68 -18.06 8.86
C ILE A 48 21.08 -17.51 8.47
N GLU A 49 22.08 -17.67 9.34
CA GLU A 49 23.41 -17.10 9.08
C GLU A 49 24.21 -17.86 8.00
N ALA A 50 23.97 -19.15 7.84
CA ALA A 50 24.78 -20.03 7.00
C ALA A 50 23.92 -20.90 6.08
N LEU A 51 22.87 -20.34 5.50
CA LEU A 51 22.02 -21.04 4.55
C LEU A 51 22.80 -21.33 3.26
N THR A 52 22.69 -22.56 2.79
CA THR A 52 23.25 -23.00 1.52
C THR A 52 22.35 -22.58 0.36
N GLU A 53 22.90 -22.57 -0.86
CA GLU A 53 22.12 -22.30 -2.06
C GLU A 53 20.97 -23.32 -2.25
N ALA A 54 21.21 -24.60 -1.95
CA ALA A 54 20.19 -25.64 -2.02
C ALA A 54 19.02 -25.37 -1.06
N GLN A 55 19.30 -25.00 0.19
CA GLN A 55 18.27 -24.65 1.18
C GLN A 55 17.46 -23.42 0.75
N LEU A 56 18.11 -22.41 0.20
CA LEU A 56 17.41 -21.22 -0.30
C LEU A 56 16.58 -21.55 -1.54
N THR A 57 17.05 -22.42 -2.43
CA THR A 57 16.29 -22.87 -3.59
C THR A 57 15.01 -23.59 -3.17
N GLU A 58 15.10 -24.50 -2.19
CA GLU A 58 13.94 -25.20 -1.62
C GLU A 58 12.94 -24.21 -0.99
N TYR A 59 13.41 -23.31 -0.13
CA TYR A 59 12.57 -22.27 0.48
C TYR A 59 11.81 -21.43 -0.56
N PHE A 60 12.50 -20.97 -1.62
CA PHE A 60 11.85 -20.17 -2.63
C PHE A 60 10.91 -20.99 -3.53
N SER A 61 11.19 -22.27 -3.75
CA SER A 61 10.28 -23.20 -4.42
C SER A 61 8.96 -23.33 -3.66
N ASP A 62 9.02 -23.58 -2.36
CA ASP A 62 7.85 -23.66 -1.49
C ASP A 62 7.09 -22.33 -1.42
N LEU A 63 7.84 -21.24 -1.36
CA LEU A 63 7.24 -19.91 -1.32
C LEU A 63 6.48 -19.57 -2.61
N ILE A 64 6.97 -19.98 -3.77
CA ILE A 64 6.30 -19.81 -5.07
C ILE A 64 4.99 -20.59 -5.10
N GLY A 65 4.93 -21.78 -4.51
CA GLY A 65 3.73 -22.60 -4.44
C GLY A 65 2.63 -22.01 -3.56
N THR A 66 2.99 -21.17 -2.58
CA THR A 66 2.06 -20.66 -1.54
C THR A 66 1.80 -19.16 -1.59
N HIS A 67 2.64 -18.40 -2.26
CA HIS A 67 2.58 -16.94 -2.28
C HIS A 67 2.64 -16.35 -3.69
N SER A 68 2.19 -15.10 -3.83
CA SER A 68 2.32 -14.38 -5.10
C SER A 68 3.79 -14.06 -5.42
N TRP A 69 4.11 -13.97 -6.71
CA TRP A 69 5.45 -13.53 -7.16
C TRP A 69 5.88 -12.17 -6.60
N SER A 70 4.94 -11.29 -6.28
CA SER A 70 5.26 -10.03 -5.61
C SER A 70 5.79 -10.24 -4.19
N ALA A 71 5.24 -11.21 -3.44
CA ALA A 71 5.73 -11.57 -2.11
C ALA A 71 7.10 -12.25 -2.21
N VAL A 72 7.27 -13.21 -3.12
CA VAL A 72 8.56 -13.88 -3.39
C VAL A 72 9.66 -12.87 -3.69
N LYS A 73 9.38 -11.88 -4.53
CA LYS A 73 10.30 -10.80 -4.85
C LYS A 73 10.68 -9.95 -3.65
N LEU A 74 9.73 -9.67 -2.76
CA LEU A 74 10.00 -8.93 -1.52
C LEU A 74 10.89 -9.74 -0.57
N ASP A 75 10.66 -11.06 -0.46
CA ASP A 75 11.49 -11.95 0.35
C ASP A 75 12.91 -12.04 -0.22
N LEU A 76 13.05 -12.17 -1.53
CA LEU A 76 14.36 -12.19 -2.21
C LEU A 76 15.15 -10.90 -1.95
N TYR A 77 14.53 -9.73 -2.11
CA TYR A 77 15.21 -8.46 -1.86
C TYR A 77 15.47 -8.21 -0.37
N GLY A 78 14.55 -8.60 0.51
CA GLY A 78 14.74 -8.53 1.95
C GLY A 78 15.92 -9.38 2.41
N LEU A 79 16.02 -10.61 1.89
CA LEU A 79 17.14 -11.52 2.16
C LEU A 79 18.45 -10.97 1.58
N LYS A 80 18.45 -10.49 0.34
CA LYS A 80 19.64 -9.86 -0.26
C LYS A 80 20.17 -8.73 0.60
N PHE A 81 19.26 -7.84 1.05
CA PHE A 81 19.60 -6.74 1.94
C PHE A 81 20.19 -7.24 3.27
N PHE A 82 19.57 -8.24 3.89
CA PHE A 82 20.01 -8.83 5.14
C PHE A 82 21.41 -9.46 5.01
N THR A 83 21.61 -10.28 3.99
CA THR A 83 22.91 -10.95 3.72
C THR A 83 24.02 -9.92 3.51
N THR A 84 23.76 -8.88 2.72
CA THR A 84 24.76 -7.86 2.40
C THR A 84 25.08 -6.95 3.58
N HIS A 85 24.08 -6.49 4.31
CA HIS A 85 24.27 -5.42 5.31
C HIS A 85 24.37 -5.92 6.75
N VAL A 86 23.75 -7.05 7.09
CA VAL A 86 23.77 -7.62 8.44
C VAL A 86 24.81 -8.71 8.57
N LEU A 87 24.74 -9.72 7.69
CA LEU A 87 25.69 -10.83 7.70
C LEU A 87 27.04 -10.45 7.07
N LYS A 88 27.10 -9.35 6.30
CA LYS A 88 28.29 -8.90 5.57
C LYS A 88 28.90 -9.99 4.66
N LYS A 89 28.03 -10.80 4.07
CA LYS A 89 28.38 -11.87 3.14
C LYS A 89 28.09 -11.46 1.70
N PRO A 90 28.86 -11.93 0.71
CA PRO A 90 28.52 -11.76 -0.69
C PRO A 90 27.17 -12.40 -0.99
N TRP A 91 26.39 -11.77 -1.88
CA TRP A 91 25.15 -12.34 -2.36
C TRP A 91 25.45 -13.43 -3.39
N ALA A 92 25.23 -14.69 -3.00
CA ALA A 92 25.53 -15.86 -3.81
C ALA A 92 24.29 -16.61 -4.33
N MET A 93 23.12 -15.97 -4.33
CA MET A 93 21.91 -16.59 -4.90
C MET A 93 21.97 -16.57 -6.44
N PRO A 94 21.62 -17.68 -7.08
CA PRO A 94 21.53 -17.73 -8.52
C PRO A 94 20.44 -16.78 -9.04
N ASP A 95 20.67 -16.19 -10.21
CA ASP A 95 19.72 -15.37 -10.98
C ASP A 95 18.49 -16.19 -11.47
N LEU A 96 18.23 -17.33 -10.84
CA LEU A 96 17.20 -18.29 -11.21
C LEU A 96 15.80 -17.84 -10.83
N ILE A 97 15.66 -17.06 -9.72
CA ILE A 97 14.36 -16.65 -9.20
C ILE A 97 13.89 -15.42 -9.97
N LYS A 98 13.24 -15.63 -11.09
CA LYS A 98 12.69 -14.56 -11.94
C LYS A 98 11.17 -14.74 -12.09
N PRO A 99 10.38 -13.68 -11.82
CA PRO A 99 8.95 -13.76 -12.08
C PRO A 99 8.69 -13.94 -13.59
N PRO A 100 7.64 -14.67 -13.97
CA PRO A 100 7.26 -14.79 -15.36
C PRO A 100 6.96 -13.39 -15.93
N LYS A 101 7.49 -13.12 -17.13
CA LYS A 101 7.22 -11.87 -17.84
C LYS A 101 5.81 -11.93 -18.45
N THR A 102 4.81 -11.52 -17.68
CA THR A 102 3.45 -11.33 -18.18
C THR A 102 3.20 -9.83 -18.35
N GLN A 103 3.16 -9.36 -19.59
CA GLN A 103 2.62 -8.03 -19.91
C GLN A 103 1.13 -8.23 -20.26
N ARG A 104 0.25 -8.07 -19.28
CA ARG A 104 -1.17 -7.90 -19.53
C ARG A 104 -1.48 -6.42 -19.56
N LEU A 105 -2.10 -5.97 -20.63
CA LEU A 105 -2.69 -4.64 -20.66
C LEU A 105 -3.80 -4.61 -19.61
N PRO A 106 -3.86 -3.56 -18.79
CA PRO A 106 -4.96 -3.42 -17.84
C PRO A 106 -6.27 -3.20 -18.62
N ASP A 107 -7.35 -3.81 -18.14
CA ASP A 107 -8.69 -3.50 -18.63
C ASP A 107 -9.01 -2.04 -18.30
N ILE A 108 -9.43 -1.30 -19.32
CA ILE A 108 -9.76 0.12 -19.19
C ILE A 108 -11.26 0.23 -18.94
N VAL A 109 -11.63 0.82 -17.80
CA VAL A 109 -13.02 1.10 -17.46
C VAL A 109 -13.55 2.22 -18.36
N THR A 110 -14.63 1.95 -19.09
CA THR A 110 -15.33 2.95 -19.90
C THR A 110 -16.06 3.98 -19.05
N VAL A 111 -16.46 5.10 -19.65
CA VAL A 111 -17.23 6.15 -18.95
C VAL A 111 -18.56 5.58 -18.43
N ASP A 112 -19.25 4.78 -19.24
CA ASP A 112 -20.55 4.17 -18.89
C ASP A 112 -20.41 3.16 -17.74
N GLU A 113 -19.37 2.36 -17.74
CA GLU A 113 -19.08 1.44 -16.63
C GLU A 113 -18.76 2.20 -15.35
N ALA A 114 -17.96 3.27 -15.43
CA ALA A 114 -17.67 4.13 -14.30
C ALA A 114 -18.96 4.77 -13.74
N GLN A 115 -19.84 5.28 -14.59
CA GLN A 115 -21.13 5.82 -14.18
C GLN A 115 -22.01 4.79 -13.47
N ARG A 116 -22.14 3.58 -14.04
CA ARG A 116 -22.88 2.46 -13.42
C ARG A 116 -22.33 2.14 -12.04
N LEU A 117 -21.00 2.06 -11.91
CA LEU A 117 -20.34 1.81 -10.63
C LEU A 117 -20.66 2.90 -9.59
N PHE A 118 -20.61 4.17 -9.98
CA PHE A 118 -20.96 5.27 -9.08
C PHE A 118 -22.42 5.23 -8.65
N LEU A 119 -23.33 4.96 -9.58
CA LEU A 119 -24.77 4.86 -9.29
C LEU A 119 -25.10 3.67 -8.39
N ALA A 120 -24.48 2.52 -8.62
CA ALA A 120 -24.65 1.32 -7.79
C ALA A 120 -24.04 1.47 -6.38
N THR A 121 -23.10 2.39 -6.19
CA THR A 121 -22.48 2.64 -4.88
C THR A 121 -23.43 3.42 -3.98
N ARG A 122 -24.13 2.75 -3.06
CA ARG A 122 -25.15 3.35 -2.18
C ARG A 122 -24.57 4.29 -1.13
N VAL A 123 -23.38 4.00 -0.64
CA VAL A 123 -22.71 4.75 0.43
C VAL A 123 -22.10 6.03 -0.14
N LEU A 124 -22.62 7.19 0.23
CA LEU A 124 -22.23 8.50 -0.32
C LEU A 124 -20.71 8.74 -0.27
N SER A 125 -20.06 8.50 0.86
CA SER A 125 -18.61 8.73 1.01
C SER A 125 -17.78 7.85 0.07
N TYR A 126 -18.18 6.60 -0.16
CA TYR A 126 -17.51 5.71 -1.11
C TYR A 126 -17.79 6.12 -2.55
N ARG A 127 -19.03 6.51 -2.86
CA ARG A 127 -19.40 7.02 -4.19
C ARG A 127 -18.57 8.24 -4.58
N VAL A 128 -18.52 9.25 -3.71
CA VAL A 128 -17.72 10.45 -3.95
C VAL A 128 -16.23 10.14 -4.00
N PHE A 129 -15.76 9.23 -3.16
CA PHE A 129 -14.37 8.81 -3.17
C PHE A 129 -13.97 8.15 -4.50
N TYR A 130 -14.75 7.20 -5.02
CA TYR A 130 -14.47 6.56 -6.31
C TYR A 130 -14.55 7.53 -7.48
N PHE A 131 -15.54 8.39 -7.47
CA PHE A 131 -15.66 9.48 -8.45
C PHE A 131 -14.41 10.37 -8.43
N THR A 132 -13.93 10.74 -7.25
CA THR A 132 -12.73 11.58 -7.11
C THR A 132 -11.47 10.86 -7.62
N LEU A 133 -11.29 9.58 -7.29
CA LEU A 133 -10.18 8.79 -7.81
C LEU A 133 -10.20 8.74 -9.35
N TYR A 134 -11.37 8.49 -9.93
CA TYR A 134 -11.54 8.42 -11.37
C TYR A 134 -11.28 9.77 -12.04
N SER A 135 -11.94 10.83 -11.55
CA SER A 135 -11.86 12.17 -12.12
C SER A 135 -10.46 12.78 -12.08
N LEU A 136 -9.70 12.53 -11.01
CA LEU A 136 -8.36 13.10 -10.79
C LEU A 136 -7.21 12.11 -11.11
N GLY A 137 -7.50 10.89 -11.53
CA GLY A 137 -6.47 9.87 -11.80
C GLY A 137 -5.63 9.54 -10.58
N LEU A 138 -6.22 9.50 -9.37
CA LEU A 138 -5.51 9.26 -8.12
C LEU A 138 -5.35 7.78 -7.82
N ARG A 139 -4.19 7.43 -7.22
CA ARG A 139 -4.05 6.13 -6.59
C ARG A 139 -4.91 6.06 -5.31
N LEU A 140 -5.35 4.86 -4.96
CA LEU A 140 -6.15 4.65 -3.74
C LEU A 140 -5.54 5.30 -2.49
N GLY A 141 -4.23 5.13 -2.28
CA GLY A 141 -3.55 5.72 -1.12
C GLY A 141 -3.47 7.24 -1.16
N GLU A 142 -3.32 7.82 -2.35
CA GLU A 142 -3.32 9.27 -2.56
C GLU A 142 -4.69 9.86 -2.23
N GLY A 143 -5.77 9.25 -2.74
CA GLY A 143 -7.12 9.71 -2.43
C GLY A 143 -7.47 9.62 -0.94
N LEU A 144 -7.03 8.55 -0.24
CA LEU A 144 -7.24 8.41 1.21
C LEU A 144 -6.47 9.44 2.03
N ALA A 145 -5.33 9.92 1.52
CA ALA A 145 -4.49 10.91 2.19
C ALA A 145 -4.90 12.37 1.91
N LEU A 146 -5.87 12.61 0.98
CA LEU A 146 -6.27 13.97 0.65
C LEU A 146 -6.86 14.70 1.86
N THR A 147 -6.38 15.91 2.03
CA THR A 147 -6.90 16.87 3.01
C THR A 147 -7.71 17.98 2.32
N VAL A 148 -8.50 18.72 3.10
CA VAL A 148 -9.22 19.88 2.61
C VAL A 148 -8.25 20.96 2.11
N ALA A 149 -7.11 21.11 2.76
CA ALA A 149 -6.08 22.08 2.39
C ALA A 149 -5.36 21.75 1.05
N ASP A 150 -5.47 20.50 0.57
CA ASP A 150 -4.88 20.11 -0.72
C ASP A 150 -5.71 20.59 -1.92
N ILE A 151 -6.93 21.08 -1.69
CA ILE A 151 -7.84 21.57 -2.72
C ILE A 151 -7.64 23.07 -2.94
N ASP A 152 -6.91 23.44 -3.98
CA ASP A 152 -6.74 24.85 -4.41
C ASP A 152 -7.84 25.21 -5.42
N ALA A 153 -8.95 25.69 -4.89
CA ALA A 153 -10.12 26.06 -5.70
C ALA A 153 -9.90 27.33 -6.54
N GLU A 154 -8.98 28.21 -6.16
CA GLU A 154 -8.69 29.44 -6.91
C GLU A 154 -7.91 29.11 -8.18
N ARG A 155 -6.92 28.19 -8.06
CA ARG A 155 -6.08 27.79 -9.18
C ARG A 155 -6.57 26.51 -9.86
N MET A 156 -7.75 25.99 -9.44
CA MET A 156 -8.38 24.80 -10.00
C MET A 156 -7.40 23.61 -10.08
N ARG A 157 -6.77 23.28 -8.95
CA ARG A 157 -5.80 22.20 -8.85
C ARG A 157 -5.85 21.50 -7.49
N VAL A 158 -5.33 20.28 -7.44
CA VAL A 158 -5.19 19.48 -6.21
C VAL A 158 -3.72 19.16 -6.02
N GLN A 159 -3.21 19.38 -4.82
CA GLN A 159 -1.88 18.94 -4.43
C GLN A 159 -1.93 17.49 -3.95
N VAL A 160 -1.23 16.61 -4.64
CA VAL A 160 -1.08 15.19 -4.23
C VAL A 160 0.29 15.05 -3.61
N ARG A 161 0.30 14.83 -2.29
CA ARG A 161 1.52 14.71 -1.49
C ARG A 161 2.00 13.25 -1.44
N ASP A 162 3.29 13.05 -1.19
CA ASP A 162 3.92 11.74 -1.00
C ASP A 162 3.55 10.70 -2.06
N ALA A 163 3.41 11.12 -3.32
CA ALA A 163 3.14 10.22 -4.43
C ALA A 163 4.29 9.21 -4.59
N LYS A 164 4.11 8.21 -5.46
CA LYS A 164 5.11 7.16 -5.69
C LYS A 164 6.51 7.75 -5.93
N GLY A 165 7.46 7.42 -5.06
CA GLY A 165 8.83 7.98 -5.09
C GLY A 165 9.00 9.25 -4.24
N ASN A 166 8.09 9.52 -3.30
CA ASN A 166 8.12 10.67 -2.39
C ASN A 166 8.19 12.01 -3.15
N ARG A 167 7.38 12.13 -4.22
CA ARG A 167 7.31 13.34 -5.05
C ARG A 167 5.90 13.89 -5.03
N ASP A 168 5.77 15.15 -4.70
CA ASP A 168 4.50 15.87 -4.82
C ASP A 168 4.18 16.14 -6.29
N ARG A 169 2.89 16.16 -6.61
CA ARG A 169 2.43 16.58 -7.92
C ARG A 169 1.14 17.38 -7.81
N LEU A 170 0.93 18.27 -8.76
CA LEU A 170 -0.31 18.99 -8.94
C LEU A 170 -1.17 18.27 -10.00
N VAL A 171 -2.46 18.16 -9.74
CA VAL A 171 -3.45 17.58 -10.64
C VAL A 171 -4.51 18.63 -10.93
N PRO A 172 -4.91 18.84 -12.20
CA PRO A 172 -6.02 19.73 -12.55
C PRO A 172 -7.31 19.30 -11.83
N LEU A 173 -8.08 20.28 -11.34
CA LEU A 173 -9.34 20.07 -10.64
C LEU A 173 -10.51 20.47 -11.53
N PRO A 174 -11.25 19.51 -12.13
CA PRO A 174 -12.45 19.86 -12.92
C PRO A 174 -13.51 20.54 -12.06
N GLN A 175 -14.21 21.52 -12.63
CA GLN A 175 -15.28 22.29 -11.95
C GLN A 175 -16.35 21.38 -11.36
N ALA A 176 -16.76 20.35 -12.10
CA ALA A 176 -17.74 19.37 -11.63
C ALA A 176 -17.24 18.62 -10.39
N THR A 177 -15.95 18.27 -10.36
CA THR A 177 -15.33 17.58 -9.22
C THR A 177 -15.27 18.46 -8.00
N LEU A 178 -14.89 19.74 -8.16
CA LEU A 178 -14.93 20.71 -7.07
C LEU A 178 -16.34 20.86 -6.48
N ALA A 179 -17.36 20.94 -7.35
CA ALA A 179 -18.76 21.06 -6.91
C ALA A 179 -19.20 19.82 -6.10
N VAL A 180 -18.83 18.61 -6.54
CA VAL A 180 -19.12 17.35 -5.83
C VAL A 180 -18.40 17.31 -4.48
N LEU A 181 -17.11 17.66 -4.44
CA LEU A 181 -16.32 17.70 -3.21
C LEU A 181 -16.87 18.71 -2.19
N ARG A 182 -17.26 19.91 -2.63
CA ARG A 182 -17.89 20.91 -1.76
C ARG A 182 -19.19 20.41 -1.16
N ARG A 183 -20.07 19.82 -1.97
CA ARG A 183 -21.33 19.22 -1.50
C ARG A 183 -21.09 18.10 -0.50
N PHE A 184 -20.12 17.25 -0.77
CA PHE A 184 -19.76 16.16 0.15
C PHE A 184 -19.20 16.71 1.46
N TRP A 185 -18.27 17.67 1.42
CA TRP A 185 -17.69 18.27 2.60
C TRP A 185 -18.76 18.89 3.52
N LEU A 186 -19.78 19.52 2.97
CA LEU A 186 -20.90 20.07 3.75
C LEU A 186 -21.66 19.02 4.58
N THR A 187 -21.59 17.74 4.23
CA THR A 187 -22.24 16.64 4.98
C THR A 187 -21.52 16.25 6.27
N HIS A 188 -20.21 16.51 6.37
CA HIS A 188 -19.42 16.12 7.53
C HIS A 188 -18.59 17.26 8.13
N ARG A 189 -18.26 18.29 7.35
CA ARG A 189 -17.53 19.51 7.78
C ARG A 189 -16.27 19.21 8.59
N HIS A 190 -15.54 18.13 8.23
CA HIS A 190 -14.29 17.81 8.89
C HIS A 190 -13.24 18.88 8.57
N PRO A 191 -12.47 19.40 9.57
CA PRO A 191 -11.56 20.52 9.34
C PRO A 191 -10.35 20.15 8.46
N GLU A 192 -9.92 18.91 8.49
CA GLU A 192 -8.68 18.47 7.83
C GLU A 192 -8.94 17.39 6.77
N LEU A 193 -9.58 16.27 7.13
CA LEU A 193 -9.74 15.12 6.23
C LEU A 193 -10.82 15.38 5.18
N LEU A 194 -10.47 15.18 3.90
CA LEU A 194 -11.44 15.26 2.82
C LEU A 194 -12.41 14.05 2.83
N PHE A 195 -11.88 12.88 3.19
CA PHE A 195 -12.63 11.63 3.29
C PHE A 195 -12.47 11.01 4.69
N PRO A 196 -13.13 11.58 5.73
CA PRO A 196 -13.02 11.06 7.09
C PRO A 196 -13.67 9.69 7.26
N ASN A 197 -13.17 8.91 8.21
CA ASN A 197 -13.76 7.65 8.62
C ASN A 197 -15.19 7.88 9.12
N ARG A 198 -16.09 6.93 8.85
CA ARG A 198 -17.50 7.01 9.19
C ARG A 198 -17.99 5.86 10.06
N SER A 199 -17.12 5.24 10.84
CA SER A 199 -17.51 4.18 11.79
C SER A 199 -18.59 4.63 12.79
N ALA A 200 -18.60 5.92 13.13
CA ALA A 200 -19.62 6.56 13.95
C ALA A 200 -20.73 7.28 13.13
N GLY A 201 -20.93 6.90 11.85
CA GLY A 201 -21.88 7.52 10.93
C GLY A 201 -21.43 8.90 10.42
N LEU A 202 -22.31 9.58 9.64
CA LEU A 202 -22.00 10.91 9.09
C LEU A 202 -21.82 11.98 10.17
N LYS A 203 -22.61 11.93 11.25
CA LYS A 203 -22.48 12.87 12.37
C LYS A 203 -21.15 12.72 13.12
N GLY A 204 -20.63 11.50 13.23
CA GLY A 204 -19.34 11.22 13.85
C GLY A 204 -18.15 11.53 12.93
N ALA A 205 -18.36 11.60 11.63
CA ALA A 205 -17.30 11.84 10.65
C ALA A 205 -16.59 13.18 10.85
N GLN A 206 -17.26 14.19 11.38
CA GLN A 206 -16.66 15.50 11.70
C GLN A 206 -15.50 15.39 12.71
N ARG A 207 -15.54 14.39 13.59
CA ARG A 207 -14.54 14.18 14.67
C ARG A 207 -13.67 12.96 14.41
N ALA A 208 -13.68 12.42 13.20
CA ALA A 208 -12.90 11.25 12.86
C ALA A 208 -11.39 11.52 13.01
N SER A 209 -10.66 10.63 13.64
CA SER A 209 -9.19 10.72 13.78
C SER A 209 -8.43 10.09 12.61
N SER A 210 -9.13 9.47 11.66
CA SER A 210 -8.53 8.76 10.54
C SER A 210 -9.38 8.91 9.27
N PRO A 211 -8.78 8.76 8.08
CA PRO A 211 -9.53 8.72 6.82
C PRO A 211 -10.34 7.43 6.69
N LEU A 212 -11.10 7.31 5.59
CA LEU A 212 -11.81 6.09 5.22
C LEU A 212 -10.91 4.86 5.30
N ASP A 213 -11.45 3.77 5.83
CA ASP A 213 -10.72 2.52 5.89
C ASP A 213 -10.45 1.94 4.49
N ARG A 214 -9.19 1.65 4.22
CA ARG A 214 -8.74 1.09 2.95
C ARG A 214 -9.42 -0.24 2.61
N GLY A 215 -9.56 -1.12 3.61
CA GLY A 215 -10.19 -2.44 3.43
C GLY A 215 -11.66 -2.31 3.06
N GLY A 216 -12.39 -1.43 3.77
CA GLY A 216 -13.80 -1.14 3.51
C GLY A 216 -14.03 -0.55 2.11
N VAL A 217 -13.16 0.39 1.68
CA VAL A 217 -13.20 0.94 0.32
C VAL A 217 -13.00 -0.16 -0.73
N GLN A 218 -11.96 -0.98 -0.60
CA GLN A 218 -11.66 -2.05 -1.56
C GLN A 218 -12.75 -3.13 -1.60
N LEU A 219 -13.28 -3.53 -0.44
CA LEU A 219 -14.34 -4.53 -0.35
C LEU A 219 -15.63 -4.02 -1.00
N THR A 220 -15.99 -2.76 -0.75
CA THR A 220 -17.20 -2.16 -1.35
C THR A 220 -17.06 -2.04 -2.86
N LEU A 221 -15.89 -1.61 -3.35
CA LEU A 221 -15.65 -1.54 -4.79
C LEU A 221 -15.82 -2.92 -5.47
N ARG A 222 -15.24 -3.98 -4.88
CA ARG A 222 -15.39 -5.34 -5.41
C ARG A 222 -16.86 -5.77 -5.47
N LYS A 223 -17.61 -5.55 -4.38
CA LYS A 223 -19.04 -5.91 -4.33
C LYS A 223 -19.87 -5.19 -5.38
N VAL A 224 -19.57 -3.91 -5.63
CA VAL A 224 -20.32 -3.10 -6.62
C VAL A 224 -19.91 -3.47 -8.05
N ALA A 225 -18.64 -3.83 -8.28
CA ALA A 225 -18.16 -4.21 -9.61
C ALA A 225 -18.62 -5.64 -10.05
N THR A 226 -19.09 -6.47 -9.11
CA THR A 226 -19.59 -7.83 -9.39
C THR A 226 -21.12 -7.92 -9.35
N ALA A 227 -21.82 -6.84 -9.06
CA ALA A 227 -23.29 -6.76 -9.03
C ALA A 227 -23.84 -6.22 -10.34
#